data_e535b805504254efe069efb1982f1e1a
#
_entry.id   e535b805504254efe069efb1982f1e1a
#
_cell.length_a   1.000
_cell.length_b   1.000
_cell.length_c   1.000
_cell.angle_alpha   90.00
_cell.angle_beta   90.00
_cell.angle_gamma   90.00
#
_symmetry.space_group_name_H-M   'P 1'
#
loop_
_entity.id
_entity.type
_entity.pdbx_description
1 polymer ?
#
loop_
_entity_poly.entity_id
_entity_poly.type
_entity_poly.pdbx_seq_one_letter_code
_entity_poly.pdbx_strand_id
1 'polypeptide(L)'
;VNRPIEGTLVLNTPFSIIRSIGKKVFVTPDYMSMEEMHRTYEPIITPVNDSLTTSQKKNVVVIIVESMGKEYIGSLNPDLEGGKYKGYMPFMDSLLTKSLTFEYTFANGRISMDAMPSVLSGIPMMVEPFFLTPASLNDVGGLPKMLKPRGYFSAFFHGGHNISMGFCAFAHAIGYEKYFGLNEYCDSPKYGGMDDFDGKWAIWDEPFLQYTLDEIEKFKQPFLVSMFTASSHHPYHIPEQYVGKITSEPGNQPIYKCVRYTDMALRKFFERASKQPWFKNTIFVLVADHTNQNEHAFYKTEQGLY
;
A
#
# COMPACT_ATOMS: atom_id res chain seq x y z
N VAL A 1 -3.91 -19.73 -8.56
CA VAL A 1 -2.45 -19.72 -8.71
C VAL A 1 -1.89 -18.96 -7.50
N ASN A 2 -1.25 -19.66 -6.59
CA ASN A 2 -0.75 -19.09 -5.34
C ASN A 2 0.72 -18.60 -5.47
N ARG A 3 1.42 -19.04 -6.50
CA ARG A 3 2.79 -18.60 -6.80
C ARG A 3 2.90 -18.24 -8.28
N PRO A 4 3.64 -17.19 -8.66
CA PRO A 4 3.79 -16.78 -10.05
C PRO A 4 4.24 -17.91 -10.99
N ILE A 5 5.14 -18.78 -10.52
CA ILE A 5 5.62 -19.93 -11.29
C ILE A 5 4.50 -20.92 -11.68
N GLU A 6 3.45 -21.03 -10.90
CA GLU A 6 2.31 -21.89 -11.22
C GLU A 6 1.53 -21.38 -12.45
N GLY A 7 1.60 -20.07 -12.73
CA GLY A 7 1.03 -19.47 -13.93
C GLY A 7 1.62 -20.05 -15.21
N THR A 8 2.88 -20.44 -15.21
CA THR A 8 3.55 -21.03 -16.39
C THR A 8 2.98 -22.39 -16.80
N LEU A 9 2.38 -23.11 -15.84
CA LEU A 9 1.71 -24.40 -16.11
C LEU A 9 0.34 -24.23 -16.76
N VAL A 10 -0.29 -23.07 -16.54
CA VAL A 10 -1.66 -22.79 -17.02
C VAL A 10 -1.64 -22.02 -18.34
N LEU A 11 -0.60 -21.25 -18.59
CA LEU A 11 -0.50 -20.42 -19.80
C LEU A 11 -0.24 -21.28 -21.05
N ASN A 12 -1.06 -21.02 -22.06
CA ASN A 12 -0.84 -21.58 -23.39
C ASN A 12 0.44 -21.00 -24.01
N THR A 13 1.43 -21.86 -24.32
CA THR A 13 2.74 -21.44 -24.83
C THR A 13 2.67 -20.57 -26.10
N PRO A 14 1.92 -20.94 -27.16
CA PRO A 14 1.75 -20.09 -28.33
C PRO A 14 1.18 -18.71 -27.99
N PHE A 15 0.17 -18.63 -27.12
CA PHE A 15 -0.40 -17.35 -26.66
C PHE A 15 0.65 -16.50 -25.93
N SER A 16 1.43 -17.12 -25.05
CA SER A 16 2.48 -16.42 -24.30
C SER A 16 3.56 -15.87 -25.23
N ILE A 17 3.99 -16.65 -26.25
CA ILE A 17 4.96 -16.21 -27.25
C ILE A 17 4.42 -15.00 -28.02
N ILE A 18 3.18 -15.09 -28.54
CA ILE A 18 2.56 -13.98 -29.29
C ILE A 18 2.48 -12.73 -28.42
N ARG A 19 2.10 -12.85 -27.16
CA ARG A 19 1.99 -11.73 -26.22
C ARG A 19 3.32 -11.13 -25.80
N SER A 20 4.43 -11.87 -25.96
CA SER A 20 5.79 -11.39 -25.64
C SER A 20 6.49 -10.73 -26.84
N ILE A 21 5.97 -10.89 -28.06
CA ILE A 21 6.54 -10.26 -29.26
C ILE A 21 6.42 -8.72 -29.11
N GLY A 22 7.55 -8.04 -29.22
CA GLY A 22 7.61 -6.59 -29.16
C GLY A 22 7.57 -5.98 -27.74
N LYS A 23 7.52 -6.81 -26.68
CA LYS A 23 7.72 -6.30 -25.34
C LYS A 23 9.12 -5.72 -25.17
N LYS A 24 9.19 -4.52 -24.59
CA LYS A 24 10.47 -3.90 -24.25
C LYS A 24 11.11 -4.69 -23.12
N VAL A 25 12.35 -5.13 -23.33
CA VAL A 25 13.17 -5.71 -22.27
C VAL A 25 13.89 -4.57 -21.57
N PHE A 26 13.88 -4.56 -20.24
CA PHE A 26 14.70 -3.62 -19.49
C PHE A 26 16.17 -3.92 -19.78
N VAL A 27 16.85 -2.91 -20.30
CA VAL A 27 18.31 -2.92 -20.48
C VAL A 27 18.88 -2.02 -19.40
N THR A 28 19.75 -2.58 -18.57
CA THR A 28 20.42 -1.79 -17.52
C THR A 28 21.18 -0.65 -18.17
N PRO A 29 20.83 0.61 -17.88
CA PRO A 29 21.58 1.74 -18.41
C PRO A 29 22.97 1.80 -17.79
N ASP A 30 23.95 2.13 -18.62
CA ASP A 30 25.33 2.36 -18.21
C ASP A 30 25.63 3.86 -18.21
N TYR A 31 25.21 4.55 -17.13
CA TYR A 31 25.39 6.00 -17.00
C TYR A 31 26.73 6.37 -16.38
N MET A 32 27.32 5.49 -15.58
CA MET A 32 28.57 5.75 -14.85
C MET A 32 29.18 4.44 -14.35
N SER A 33 30.45 4.47 -13.99
CA SER A 33 31.12 3.33 -13.36
C SER A 33 30.50 2.98 -12.00
N MET A 34 30.64 1.71 -11.59
CA MET A 34 30.21 1.28 -10.24
C MET A 34 30.90 2.08 -9.13
N GLU A 35 32.18 2.43 -9.30
CA GLU A 35 32.92 3.24 -8.34
C GLU A 35 32.34 4.65 -8.22
N GLU A 36 32.00 5.26 -9.33
CA GLU A 36 31.37 6.57 -9.36
C GLU A 36 29.95 6.54 -8.77
N MET A 37 29.18 5.48 -9.05
CA MET A 37 27.86 5.26 -8.46
C MET A 37 27.96 5.19 -6.93
N HIS A 38 28.82 4.34 -6.37
CA HIS A 38 28.98 4.20 -4.92
C HIS A 38 29.49 5.49 -4.24
N ARG A 39 30.29 6.29 -4.94
CA ARG A 39 30.71 7.60 -4.44
C ARG A 39 29.58 8.62 -4.42
N THR A 40 28.64 8.53 -5.36
CA THR A 40 27.51 9.45 -5.50
C THR A 40 26.33 9.05 -4.62
N TYR A 41 26.04 7.75 -4.54
CA TYR A 41 24.91 7.20 -3.79
C TYR A 41 25.24 5.80 -3.30
N GLU A 42 25.16 5.59 -1.98
CA GLU A 42 25.26 4.27 -1.37
C GLU A 42 23.87 3.77 -0.99
N PRO A 43 23.33 2.77 -1.70
CA PRO A 43 21.98 2.26 -1.45
C PRO A 43 21.87 1.45 -0.15
N ILE A 44 23.00 0.96 0.38
CA ILE A 44 23.04 0.18 1.61
C ILE A 44 23.54 1.06 2.76
N ILE A 45 22.60 1.55 3.55
CA ILE A 45 22.95 2.30 4.75
C ILE A 45 23.22 1.30 5.88
N THR A 46 24.51 1.18 6.26
CA THR A 46 24.89 0.45 7.47
C THR A 46 24.69 1.37 8.68
N PRO A 47 23.77 1.05 9.60
CA PRO A 47 23.59 1.87 10.80
C PRO A 47 24.92 1.93 11.56
N VAL A 48 25.34 3.12 11.95
CA VAL A 48 26.42 3.28 12.93
C VAL A 48 25.97 2.53 14.18
N ASN A 49 26.84 1.69 14.70
CA ASN A 49 26.56 0.79 15.82
C ASN A 49 26.03 1.60 17.00
N ASP A 50 24.73 1.68 17.11
CA ASP A 50 24.07 2.37 18.19
C ASP A 50 23.99 1.38 19.35
N SER A 51 24.24 1.84 20.55
CA SER A 51 24.22 1.06 21.79
C SER A 51 22.82 0.48 22.16
N LEU A 52 21.91 0.42 21.21
CA LEU A 52 20.59 -0.22 21.33
C LEU A 52 20.71 -1.76 21.36
N THR A 53 21.39 -2.26 22.37
CA THR A 53 21.74 -3.68 22.51
C THR A 53 20.56 -4.60 22.90
N THR A 54 19.38 -4.06 23.17
CA THR A 54 18.18 -4.85 23.48
C THR A 54 16.93 -4.20 22.88
N SER A 55 16.80 -4.22 21.55
CA SER A 55 15.53 -3.78 20.95
C SER A 55 14.45 -4.83 21.24
N GLN A 56 13.47 -4.45 22.01
CA GLN A 56 12.24 -5.24 22.15
C GLN A 56 11.62 -5.39 20.76
N LYS A 57 11.32 -6.63 20.35
CA LYS A 57 10.70 -6.90 19.05
C LYS A 57 9.35 -6.20 18.98
N LYS A 58 9.20 -5.24 18.08
CA LYS A 58 7.96 -4.52 17.82
C LYS A 58 7.15 -5.26 16.78
N ASN A 59 5.83 -5.26 16.91
CA ASN A 59 4.96 -5.58 15.78
C ASN A 59 5.11 -4.51 14.70
N VAL A 60 4.82 -4.87 13.46
CA VAL A 60 4.84 -3.94 12.32
C VAL A 60 3.51 -4.03 11.59
N VAL A 61 2.89 -2.88 11.36
CA VAL A 61 1.67 -2.75 10.55
C VAL A 61 1.95 -1.75 9.44
N VAL A 62 1.95 -2.23 8.20
CA VAL A 62 2.12 -1.41 6.99
C VAL A 62 0.76 -1.20 6.34
N ILE A 63 0.35 0.05 6.19
CA ILE A 63 -0.91 0.44 5.55
C ILE A 63 -0.57 1.16 4.26
N ILE A 64 -0.77 0.48 3.13
CA ILE A 64 -0.67 1.09 1.80
C ILE A 64 -2.03 1.71 1.49
N VAL A 65 -2.06 3.03 1.36
CA VAL A 65 -3.30 3.79 1.19
C VAL A 65 -3.48 4.15 -0.27
N GLU A 66 -4.50 3.60 -0.89
CA GLU A 66 -4.85 3.80 -2.29
C GLU A 66 -5.00 5.27 -2.64
N SER A 67 -4.24 5.71 -3.64
CA SER A 67 -4.32 7.05 -4.24
C SER A 67 -4.15 8.22 -3.26
N MET A 68 -3.43 8.04 -2.15
CA MET A 68 -3.23 9.07 -1.11
C MET A 68 -2.17 10.09 -1.53
N GLY A 69 -2.52 10.99 -2.44
CA GLY A 69 -1.63 12.09 -2.83
C GLY A 69 -1.37 13.10 -1.71
N LYS A 70 -0.16 13.66 -1.68
CA LYS A 70 0.24 14.71 -0.71
C LYS A 70 -0.72 15.90 -0.72
N GLU A 71 -1.29 16.26 -1.89
CA GLU A 71 -2.26 17.34 -2.02
C GLU A 71 -3.46 17.18 -1.07
N TYR A 72 -3.89 15.96 -0.77
CA TYR A 72 -5.09 15.74 0.06
C TYR A 72 -4.88 16.00 1.55
N ILE A 73 -3.64 16.22 1.98
CA ILE A 73 -3.25 16.37 3.39
C ILE A 73 -2.92 17.84 3.65
N GLY A 74 -3.76 18.52 4.42
CA GLY A 74 -3.66 19.98 4.64
C GLY A 74 -2.34 20.39 5.28
N SER A 75 -1.91 19.71 6.34
CA SER A 75 -0.69 20.02 7.08
C SER A 75 0.61 19.85 6.26
N LEU A 76 0.58 19.09 5.20
CA LEU A 76 1.72 18.95 4.27
C LEU A 76 1.76 20.04 3.19
N ASN A 77 0.78 20.95 3.20
CA ASN A 77 0.60 22.01 2.21
C ASN A 77 0.36 23.38 2.86
N PRO A 78 1.29 23.86 3.72
CA PRO A 78 1.07 25.05 4.51
C PRO A 78 0.95 26.35 3.66
N ASP A 79 1.48 26.33 2.45
CA ASP A 79 1.50 27.53 1.58
C ASP A 79 0.31 27.58 0.60
N LEU A 80 -0.45 26.51 0.45
CA LEU A 80 -1.58 26.48 -0.46
C LEU A 80 -2.70 27.43 0.04
N GLU A 81 -3.37 28.08 -0.92
CA GLU A 81 -4.47 29.02 -0.67
C GLU A 81 -4.12 30.12 0.35
N GLY A 82 -2.85 30.56 0.35
CA GLY A 82 -2.37 31.57 1.30
C GLY A 82 -2.42 31.10 2.75
N GLY A 83 -2.18 29.82 3.00
CA GLY A 83 -2.16 29.20 4.32
C GLY A 83 -3.53 28.78 4.86
N LYS A 84 -4.56 28.79 4.02
CA LYS A 84 -5.94 28.45 4.42
C LYS A 84 -6.35 27.04 4.02
N TYR A 85 -5.56 26.38 3.19
CA TYR A 85 -5.86 25.04 2.69
C TYR A 85 -5.98 24.02 3.82
N LYS A 86 -7.05 23.23 3.82
CA LYS A 86 -7.34 22.23 4.86
C LYS A 86 -7.22 20.79 4.38
N GLY A 87 -7.06 20.59 3.08
CA GLY A 87 -7.07 19.24 2.52
C GLY A 87 -8.38 18.48 2.75
N TYR A 88 -8.29 17.18 2.63
CA TYR A 88 -9.43 16.25 2.67
C TYR A 88 -9.27 15.14 3.71
N MET A 89 -8.12 15.08 4.41
CA MET A 89 -7.77 14.02 5.36
C MET A 89 -7.48 14.57 6.77
N PRO A 90 -8.49 15.10 7.50
CA PRO A 90 -8.29 15.71 8.80
C PRO A 90 -7.81 14.75 9.89
N PHE A 91 -8.12 13.45 9.80
CA PHE A 91 -7.56 12.46 10.72
C PHE A 91 -6.06 12.27 10.44
N MET A 92 -5.67 12.18 9.17
CA MET A 92 -4.26 12.10 8.78
C MET A 92 -3.48 13.32 9.29
N ASP A 93 -4.02 14.54 9.15
CA ASP A 93 -3.41 15.75 9.71
C ASP A 93 -3.18 15.63 11.22
N SER A 94 -4.17 15.12 11.95
CA SER A 94 -4.04 14.87 13.39
C SER A 94 -3.00 13.79 13.71
N LEU A 95 -2.92 12.74 12.89
CA LEU A 95 -1.96 11.65 13.07
C LEU A 95 -0.52 12.13 12.84
N LEU A 96 -0.29 12.96 11.83
CA LEU A 96 1.01 13.52 11.50
C LEU A 96 1.62 14.34 12.64
N THR A 97 0.81 14.98 13.49
CA THR A 97 1.33 15.71 14.68
C THR A 97 2.05 14.81 15.69
N LYS A 98 1.88 13.49 15.59
CA LYS A 98 2.43 12.47 16.49
C LYS A 98 3.29 11.45 15.77
N SER A 99 3.63 11.72 14.51
CA SER A 99 4.32 10.78 13.63
C SER A 99 5.63 11.37 13.14
N LEU A 100 6.56 10.47 12.78
CA LEU A 100 7.68 10.83 11.93
C LEU A 100 7.15 10.91 10.49
N THR A 101 7.41 12.01 9.81
CA THR A 101 7.08 12.20 8.40
C THR A 101 8.27 12.77 7.64
N PHE A 102 8.23 12.69 6.32
CA PHE A 102 9.30 13.12 5.44
C PHE A 102 8.75 14.15 4.44
N GLU A 103 9.49 15.22 4.24
CA GLU A 103 9.09 16.31 3.35
C GLU A 103 9.11 15.88 1.89
N TYR A 104 10.14 15.13 1.52
CA TYR A 104 10.38 14.66 0.15
C TYR A 104 10.14 13.16 0.06
N THR A 105 8.93 12.79 -0.35
CA THR A 105 8.52 11.41 -0.53
C THR A 105 7.85 11.28 -1.90
N PHE A 106 8.31 10.31 -2.69
CA PHE A 106 7.84 10.09 -4.05
C PHE A 106 7.43 8.64 -4.24
N ALA A 107 6.36 8.41 -4.98
CA ALA A 107 5.98 7.07 -5.41
C ALA A 107 6.95 6.55 -6.48
N ASN A 108 7.23 5.26 -6.49
CA ASN A 108 8.08 4.63 -7.51
C ASN A 108 7.34 4.28 -8.80
N GLY A 109 6.03 4.47 -8.83
CA GLY A 109 5.17 4.18 -9.97
C GLY A 109 3.86 4.95 -9.87
N ARG A 110 2.97 4.73 -10.82
CA ARG A 110 1.72 5.49 -10.95
C ARG A 110 0.46 4.62 -10.90
N ILE A 111 0.62 3.36 -10.57
CA ILE A 111 -0.49 2.40 -10.42
C ILE A 111 -0.23 1.49 -9.21
N SER A 112 -1.30 0.96 -8.64
CA SER A 112 -1.25 0.15 -7.41
C SER A 112 -0.36 -1.10 -7.54
N MET A 113 -0.23 -1.67 -8.77
CA MET A 113 0.66 -2.80 -9.04
C MET A 113 2.14 -2.49 -8.85
N ASP A 114 2.54 -1.22 -8.93
CA ASP A 114 3.94 -0.79 -8.73
C ASP A 114 4.27 -0.64 -7.25
N ALA A 115 3.27 -0.28 -6.45
CA ALA A 115 3.47 0.05 -5.04
C ALA A 115 3.80 -1.17 -4.18
N MET A 116 3.11 -2.30 -4.38
CA MET A 116 3.32 -3.47 -3.53
C MET A 116 4.75 -4.00 -3.58
N PRO A 117 5.39 -4.20 -4.77
CA PRO A 117 6.80 -4.55 -4.87
C PRO A 117 7.73 -3.48 -4.30
N SER A 118 7.43 -2.20 -4.54
CA SER A 118 8.26 -1.08 -4.06
C SER A 118 8.28 -1.02 -2.53
N VAL A 119 7.12 -1.05 -1.90
CA VAL A 119 6.98 -0.89 -0.43
C VAL A 119 7.45 -2.12 0.32
N LEU A 120 7.13 -3.34 -0.16
CA LEU A 120 7.34 -4.56 0.61
C LEU A 120 8.62 -5.30 0.25
N SER A 121 9.24 -4.97 -0.90
CA SER A 121 10.44 -5.65 -1.41
C SER A 121 11.53 -4.69 -1.90
N GLY A 122 11.28 -3.37 -1.91
CA GLY A 122 12.24 -2.39 -2.40
C GLY A 122 12.50 -2.49 -3.91
N ILE A 123 11.54 -3.00 -4.68
CA ILE A 123 11.66 -3.18 -6.14
C ILE A 123 10.89 -2.05 -6.83
N PRO A 124 11.58 -1.03 -7.37
CA PRO A 124 10.91 0.06 -8.06
C PRO A 124 10.38 -0.39 -9.43
N MET A 125 9.35 0.30 -9.92
CA MET A 125 8.93 0.17 -11.31
C MET A 125 9.99 0.80 -12.23
N MET A 126 10.42 0.04 -13.24
CA MET A 126 11.45 0.48 -14.20
C MET A 126 10.83 0.83 -15.56
N VAL A 127 10.30 -0.16 -16.28
CA VAL A 127 9.73 0.01 -17.62
C VAL A 127 8.26 -0.40 -17.65
N GLU A 128 7.93 -1.45 -16.93
CA GLU A 128 6.57 -1.95 -16.75
C GLU A 128 6.42 -2.50 -15.33
N PRO A 129 5.19 -2.66 -14.82
CA PRO A 129 4.96 -3.21 -13.49
C PRO A 129 5.68 -4.54 -13.29
N PHE A 130 6.36 -4.68 -12.16
CA PHE A 130 7.19 -5.86 -11.83
C PHE A 130 6.45 -7.18 -12.07
N PHE A 131 5.17 -7.26 -11.71
CA PHE A 131 4.36 -8.46 -11.90
C PHE A 131 4.20 -8.90 -13.36
N LEU A 132 4.38 -7.99 -14.30
CA LEU A 132 4.26 -8.26 -15.74
C LEU A 132 5.62 -8.63 -16.37
N THR A 133 6.68 -8.57 -15.59
CA THR A 133 8.04 -8.90 -16.07
C THR A 133 8.38 -10.37 -15.77
N PRO A 134 9.27 -10.97 -16.55
CA PRO A 134 9.82 -12.31 -16.24
C PRO A 134 10.53 -12.38 -14.89
N ALA A 135 11.03 -11.24 -14.38
CA ALA A 135 11.71 -11.15 -13.10
C ALA A 135 10.80 -11.51 -11.90
N SER A 136 9.47 -11.41 -12.07
CA SER A 136 8.49 -11.82 -11.06
C SER A 136 8.51 -13.33 -10.76
N LEU A 137 9.13 -14.13 -11.61
CA LEU A 137 9.31 -15.57 -11.44
C LEU A 137 10.55 -15.93 -10.60
N ASN A 138 11.42 -14.97 -10.33
CA ASN A 138 12.61 -15.19 -9.51
C ASN A 138 12.25 -15.37 -8.02
N ASP A 139 13.21 -15.83 -7.24
CA ASP A 139 13.10 -15.82 -5.79
C ASP A 139 13.24 -14.38 -5.25
N VAL A 140 12.11 -13.76 -4.99
CA VAL A 140 12.04 -12.36 -4.56
C VAL A 140 12.12 -12.27 -3.04
N GLY A 141 13.01 -11.41 -2.55
CA GLY A 141 13.05 -11.03 -1.14
C GLY A 141 11.96 -10.02 -0.77
N GLY A 142 11.67 -9.91 0.52
CA GLY A 142 10.74 -8.91 1.04
C GLY A 142 10.70 -8.92 2.56
N LEU A 143 9.99 -7.97 3.13
CA LEU A 143 9.86 -7.82 4.59
C LEU A 143 9.50 -9.13 5.31
N PRO A 144 8.55 -9.96 4.83
CA PRO A 144 8.20 -11.22 5.51
C PRO A 144 9.36 -12.19 5.57
N LYS A 145 10.09 -12.42 4.44
CA LYS A 145 11.28 -13.29 4.42
C LYS A 145 12.38 -12.80 5.36
N MET A 146 12.56 -11.49 5.51
CA MET A 146 13.57 -10.90 6.39
C MET A 146 13.21 -11.03 7.87
N LEU A 147 11.90 -11.00 8.21
CA LEU A 147 11.42 -11.03 9.58
C LEU A 147 11.11 -12.43 10.08
N LYS A 148 10.80 -13.38 9.20
CA LYS A 148 10.48 -14.77 9.56
C LYS A 148 11.57 -15.46 10.42
N PRO A 149 12.88 -15.36 10.10
CA PRO A 149 13.93 -15.93 10.95
C PRO A 149 14.02 -15.29 12.35
N ARG A 150 13.42 -14.11 12.51
CA ARG A 150 13.32 -13.40 13.80
C ARG A 150 12.06 -13.78 14.58
N GLY A 151 11.26 -14.72 14.07
CA GLY A 151 10.07 -15.27 14.74
C GLY A 151 8.79 -14.46 14.50
N TYR A 152 8.74 -13.60 13.49
CA TYR A 152 7.52 -12.88 13.13
C TYR A 152 6.55 -13.80 12.39
N PHE A 153 5.29 -13.76 12.80
CA PHE A 153 4.15 -14.20 11.99
C PHE A 153 3.81 -13.09 10.97
N SER A 154 3.42 -13.45 9.75
CA SER A 154 3.13 -12.44 8.74
C SER A 154 1.83 -12.69 7.98
N ALA A 155 1.05 -11.61 7.75
CA ALA A 155 -0.20 -11.64 7.03
C ALA A 155 -0.37 -10.41 6.12
N PHE A 156 -0.92 -10.64 4.92
CA PHE A 156 -1.27 -9.57 3.98
C PHE A 156 -2.78 -9.49 3.79
N PHE A 157 -3.32 -8.28 3.75
CA PHE A 157 -4.75 -7.99 3.65
C PHE A 157 -5.06 -7.09 2.44
N HIS A 158 -6.00 -7.51 1.60
CA HIS A 158 -6.52 -6.70 0.51
C HIS A 158 -7.94 -7.15 0.17
N GLY A 159 -8.93 -6.29 0.35
CA GLY A 159 -10.36 -6.63 0.20
C GLY A 159 -10.84 -6.97 -1.20
N GLY A 160 -9.95 -6.97 -2.20
CA GLY A 160 -10.25 -7.39 -3.58
C GLY A 160 -10.27 -8.89 -3.76
N HIS A 161 -10.71 -9.33 -4.96
CA HIS A 161 -10.63 -10.74 -5.33
C HIS A 161 -9.22 -11.28 -5.16
N ASN A 162 -9.08 -12.49 -4.60
CA ASN A 162 -7.76 -13.08 -4.28
C ASN A 162 -6.84 -13.22 -5.50
N ILE A 163 -7.41 -13.30 -6.72
CA ILE A 163 -6.65 -13.36 -7.98
C ILE A 163 -6.35 -11.97 -8.58
N SER A 164 -6.89 -10.91 -8.00
CA SER A 164 -6.78 -9.56 -8.55
C SER A 164 -5.34 -9.07 -8.51
N MET A 165 -4.89 -8.41 -9.59
CA MET A 165 -3.60 -7.73 -9.74
C MET A 165 -2.36 -8.55 -9.36
N GLY A 166 -2.47 -9.87 -9.14
CA GLY A 166 -1.35 -10.71 -8.72
C GLY A 166 -0.90 -10.55 -7.26
N PHE A 167 -1.62 -9.78 -6.45
CA PHE A 167 -1.23 -9.45 -5.07
C PHE A 167 -1.08 -10.69 -4.17
N CYS A 168 -2.03 -11.64 -4.25
CA CYS A 168 -1.94 -12.87 -3.48
C CYS A 168 -0.69 -13.69 -3.86
N ALA A 169 -0.44 -13.84 -5.16
CA ALA A 169 0.72 -14.57 -5.65
C ALA A 169 2.03 -13.92 -5.21
N PHE A 170 2.12 -12.60 -5.30
CA PHE A 170 3.32 -11.87 -4.87
C PHE A 170 3.49 -11.91 -3.34
N ALA A 171 2.43 -11.75 -2.57
CA ALA A 171 2.49 -11.86 -1.11
C ALA A 171 3.10 -13.21 -0.67
N HIS A 172 2.66 -14.32 -1.28
CA HIS A 172 3.24 -15.63 -1.03
C HIS A 172 4.70 -15.73 -1.51
N ALA A 173 5.02 -15.17 -2.68
CA ALA A 173 6.38 -15.19 -3.23
C ALA A 173 7.39 -14.50 -2.31
N ILE A 174 7.01 -13.39 -1.68
CA ILE A 174 7.87 -12.66 -0.72
C ILE A 174 7.78 -13.18 0.72
N GLY A 175 6.95 -14.21 0.96
CA GLY A 175 6.97 -15.00 2.20
C GLY A 175 5.90 -14.70 3.23
N TYR A 176 4.80 -13.98 2.91
CA TYR A 176 3.65 -13.90 3.81
C TYR A 176 3.06 -15.28 4.08
N GLU A 177 2.78 -15.56 5.35
CA GLU A 177 2.22 -16.86 5.77
C GLU A 177 0.72 -16.95 5.53
N LYS A 178 0.03 -15.81 5.56
CA LYS A 178 -1.41 -15.71 5.33
C LYS A 178 -1.72 -14.57 4.35
N TYR A 179 -2.76 -14.78 3.58
CA TYR A 179 -3.41 -13.77 2.75
C TYR A 179 -4.89 -13.72 3.10
N PHE A 180 -5.42 -12.52 3.29
CA PHE A 180 -6.83 -12.27 3.59
C PHE A 180 -7.39 -11.35 2.50
N GLY A 181 -8.18 -11.93 1.62
CA GLY A 181 -8.85 -11.24 0.52
C GLY A 181 -10.35 -11.24 0.66
N LEU A 182 -11.03 -11.08 -0.47
CA LEU A 182 -12.50 -11.11 -0.54
C LEU A 182 -13.06 -12.44 -0.01
N ASN A 183 -12.42 -13.57 -0.35
CA ASN A 183 -12.91 -14.88 0.06
C ASN A 183 -12.92 -15.00 1.58
N GLU A 184 -11.81 -14.72 2.23
CA GLU A 184 -11.65 -14.81 3.69
C GLU A 184 -12.55 -13.81 4.42
N TYR A 185 -12.81 -12.64 3.82
CA TYR A 185 -13.78 -11.69 4.34
C TYR A 185 -15.20 -12.23 4.28
N CYS A 186 -15.61 -12.78 3.14
CA CYS A 186 -16.95 -13.34 2.95
C CYS A 186 -17.21 -14.58 3.81
N ASP A 187 -16.16 -15.33 4.16
CA ASP A 187 -16.28 -16.49 5.07
C ASP A 187 -16.50 -16.06 6.53
N SER A 188 -16.33 -14.78 6.86
CA SER A 188 -16.55 -14.27 8.21
C SER A 188 -18.03 -13.99 8.47
N PRO A 189 -18.66 -14.66 9.45
CA PRO A 189 -20.10 -14.47 9.73
C PRO A 189 -20.42 -13.12 10.38
N LYS A 190 -19.40 -12.35 10.76
CA LYS A 190 -19.55 -11.06 11.47
C LYS A 190 -19.80 -9.89 10.52
N TYR A 191 -19.43 -10.02 9.26
CA TYR A 191 -19.44 -8.93 8.27
C TYR A 191 -20.46 -9.20 7.17
N GLY A 192 -20.79 -8.17 6.38
CA GLY A 192 -21.80 -8.24 5.34
C GLY A 192 -21.43 -9.07 4.09
N GLY A 193 -20.21 -9.62 4.05
CA GLY A 193 -19.77 -10.39 2.89
C GLY A 193 -19.81 -9.55 1.61
N MET A 194 -20.54 -10.04 0.60
CA MET A 194 -20.67 -9.33 -0.69
C MET A 194 -21.51 -8.04 -0.60
N ASP A 195 -22.29 -7.83 0.45
CA ASP A 195 -23.02 -6.57 0.64
C ASP A 195 -22.07 -5.41 1.00
N ASP A 196 -20.89 -5.73 1.52
CA ASP A 196 -19.83 -4.76 1.78
C ASP A 196 -18.88 -4.55 0.58
N PHE A 197 -19.09 -5.25 -0.55
CA PHE A 197 -18.29 -5.11 -1.76
C PHE A 197 -18.72 -3.90 -2.58
N ASP A 198 -17.78 -3.12 -3.09
CA ASP A 198 -18.03 -1.88 -3.84
C ASP A 198 -18.64 -2.12 -5.25
N GLY A 199 -18.83 -3.38 -5.63
CA GLY A 199 -19.34 -3.81 -6.93
C GLY A 199 -18.29 -3.88 -8.03
N LYS A 200 -17.02 -3.52 -7.75
CA LYS A 200 -15.96 -3.45 -8.78
C LYS A 200 -14.60 -3.93 -8.32
N TRP A 201 -14.07 -3.42 -7.22
CA TRP A 201 -12.68 -3.62 -6.83
C TRP A 201 -12.50 -4.41 -5.54
N ALA A 202 -13.16 -3.98 -4.46
CA ALA A 202 -12.88 -4.53 -3.15
C ALA A 202 -14.05 -4.31 -2.16
N ILE A 203 -13.93 -4.93 -1.01
CA ILE A 203 -14.71 -4.58 0.18
C ILE A 203 -14.38 -3.12 0.56
N TRP A 204 -15.39 -2.35 0.94
CA TRP A 204 -15.22 -0.98 1.42
C TRP A 204 -14.20 -0.90 2.57
N ASP A 205 -13.36 0.14 2.59
CA ASP A 205 -12.26 0.28 3.56
C ASP A 205 -12.74 0.20 5.00
N GLU A 206 -13.89 0.81 5.35
CA GLU A 206 -14.35 0.82 6.73
C GLU A 206 -14.60 -0.60 7.27
N PRO A 207 -15.48 -1.44 6.72
CA PRO A 207 -15.67 -2.79 7.22
C PRO A 207 -14.44 -3.65 7.05
N PHE A 208 -13.64 -3.48 5.98
CA PHE A 208 -12.44 -4.29 5.78
C PHE A 208 -11.34 -4.00 6.80
N LEU A 209 -11.13 -2.75 7.17
CA LEU A 209 -10.18 -2.38 8.22
C LEU A 209 -10.64 -2.89 9.61
N GLN A 210 -11.95 -2.93 9.89
CA GLN A 210 -12.46 -3.53 11.11
C GLN A 210 -12.27 -5.04 11.14
N TYR A 211 -12.50 -5.73 10.02
CA TYR A 211 -12.19 -7.15 9.85
C TYR A 211 -10.70 -7.44 10.05
N THR A 212 -9.83 -6.62 9.47
CA THR A 212 -8.38 -6.74 9.64
C THR A 212 -7.98 -6.68 11.11
N LEU A 213 -8.59 -5.79 11.90
CA LEU A 213 -8.35 -5.75 13.36
C LEU A 213 -8.78 -7.02 14.07
N ASP A 214 -9.96 -7.58 13.73
CA ASP A 214 -10.42 -8.85 14.31
C ASP A 214 -9.45 -10.00 14.02
N GLU A 215 -8.83 -10.01 12.86
CA GLU A 215 -7.83 -11.02 12.52
C GLU A 215 -6.49 -10.77 13.25
N ILE A 216 -6.03 -9.50 13.34
CA ILE A 216 -4.81 -9.14 14.07
C ILE A 216 -4.90 -9.54 15.55
N GLU A 217 -6.08 -9.40 16.18
CA GLU A 217 -6.32 -9.79 17.57
C GLU A 217 -6.03 -11.28 17.83
N LYS A 218 -6.07 -12.13 16.80
CA LYS A 218 -5.80 -13.57 16.88
C LYS A 218 -4.31 -13.91 16.71
N PHE A 219 -3.48 -12.94 16.29
CA PHE A 219 -2.09 -13.21 15.92
C PHE A 219 -1.16 -13.22 17.13
N LYS A 220 -0.22 -14.14 17.09
CA LYS A 220 0.88 -14.18 18.06
C LYS A 220 1.90 -13.08 17.73
N GLN A 221 2.32 -12.33 18.74
CA GLN A 221 3.41 -11.35 18.63
C GLN A 221 4.80 -12.03 18.66
N PRO A 222 5.81 -11.49 17.97
CA PRO A 222 5.70 -10.35 17.09
C PRO A 222 5.05 -10.71 15.74
N PHE A 223 4.34 -9.75 15.14
CA PHE A 223 3.75 -9.94 13.82
C PHE A 223 4.12 -8.82 12.85
N LEU A 224 4.12 -9.15 11.57
CA LEU A 224 4.10 -8.23 10.43
C LEU A 224 2.74 -8.34 9.75
N VAL A 225 2.00 -7.26 9.72
CA VAL A 225 0.76 -7.15 8.94
C VAL A 225 0.95 -6.08 7.89
N SER A 226 0.61 -6.38 6.64
CA SER A 226 0.48 -5.36 5.61
C SER A 226 -0.93 -5.38 5.05
N MET A 227 -1.47 -4.21 4.79
CA MET A 227 -2.81 -4.05 4.22
C MET A 227 -2.82 -2.99 3.14
N PHE A 228 -3.73 -3.15 2.18
CA PHE A 228 -3.92 -2.24 1.06
C PHE A 228 -5.37 -1.79 1.03
N THR A 229 -5.63 -0.49 1.12
CA THR A 229 -6.98 0.08 0.98
C THR A 229 -7.38 0.16 -0.50
N ALA A 230 -8.66 0.35 -0.79
CA ALA A 230 -9.14 0.36 -2.17
C ALA A 230 -10.25 1.40 -2.47
N SER A 231 -10.87 1.99 -1.45
CA SER A 231 -12.08 2.80 -1.65
C SER A 231 -11.84 4.14 -2.35
N SER A 232 -10.58 4.59 -2.46
CA SER A 232 -10.24 5.79 -3.22
C SER A 232 -10.01 5.54 -4.73
N HIS A 233 -10.21 4.29 -5.20
CA HIS A 233 -10.06 3.93 -6.60
C HIS A 233 -11.25 4.43 -7.45
N HIS A 234 -11.02 4.63 -8.78
CA HIS A 234 -12.12 4.92 -9.69
C HIS A 234 -13.16 3.79 -9.69
N PRO A 235 -14.44 4.01 -9.85
CA PRO A 235 -15.13 5.22 -10.35
C PRO A 235 -15.47 6.26 -9.27
N TYR A 236 -14.79 6.27 -8.16
CA TYR A 236 -14.91 7.26 -7.08
C TYR A 236 -16.30 7.27 -6.44
N HIS A 237 -16.73 6.11 -6.01
CA HIS A 237 -17.94 5.92 -5.23
C HIS A 237 -17.61 5.81 -3.74
N ILE A 238 -18.59 6.01 -2.90
CA ILE A 238 -18.54 5.75 -1.47
C ILE A 238 -19.80 4.96 -1.08
N PRO A 239 -19.82 4.23 0.04
CA PRO A 239 -21.00 3.50 0.47
C PRO A 239 -22.22 4.41 0.55
N GLU A 240 -23.38 3.92 0.14
CA GLU A 240 -24.61 4.69 0.00
C GLU A 240 -25.02 5.41 1.28
N GLN A 241 -24.79 4.79 2.43
CA GLN A 241 -25.04 5.39 3.75
C GLN A 241 -24.27 6.68 4.02
N TYR A 242 -23.20 6.96 3.28
CA TYR A 242 -22.36 8.18 3.40
C TYR A 242 -22.61 9.20 2.29
N VAL A 243 -23.39 8.85 1.28
CA VAL A 243 -23.78 9.78 0.20
C VAL A 243 -24.53 10.96 0.82
N GLY A 244 -24.16 12.19 0.44
CA GLY A 244 -24.68 13.42 1.02
C GLY A 244 -24.11 13.83 2.38
N LYS A 245 -23.43 12.93 3.10
CA LYS A 245 -22.71 13.23 4.34
C LYS A 245 -21.22 13.48 4.11
N ILE A 246 -20.63 12.77 3.18
CA ILE A 246 -19.24 12.95 2.75
C ILE A 246 -19.26 13.48 1.32
N THR A 247 -18.68 14.66 1.13
CA THR A 247 -18.68 15.37 -0.15
C THR A 247 -17.24 15.65 -0.65
N SER A 248 -17.11 16.05 -1.90
CA SER A 248 -15.84 16.51 -2.47
C SER A 248 -15.52 17.97 -2.15
N GLU A 249 -16.49 18.74 -1.62
CA GLU A 249 -16.31 20.15 -1.32
C GLU A 249 -15.16 20.44 -0.33
N PRO A 250 -14.46 21.58 -0.49
CA PRO A 250 -14.73 22.65 -1.45
C PRO A 250 -14.23 22.36 -2.88
N GLY A 251 -13.48 21.29 -3.12
CA GLY A 251 -12.94 20.96 -4.44
C GLY A 251 -13.94 20.23 -5.36
N ASN A 252 -13.53 20.01 -6.59
CA ASN A 252 -14.39 19.47 -7.66
C ASN A 252 -14.00 18.05 -8.09
N GLN A 253 -12.89 17.50 -7.60
CA GLN A 253 -12.48 16.16 -8.02
C GLN A 253 -13.32 15.08 -7.36
N PRO A 254 -13.83 14.11 -8.14
CA PRO A 254 -14.65 13.02 -7.61
C PRO A 254 -13.97 12.19 -6.52
N ILE A 255 -12.63 12.09 -6.58
CA ILE A 255 -11.84 11.34 -5.60
C ILE A 255 -11.91 11.92 -4.19
N TYR A 256 -12.12 13.22 -4.01
CA TYR A 256 -12.02 13.87 -2.69
C TYR A 256 -13.01 13.31 -1.65
N LYS A 257 -14.22 12.94 -2.07
CA LYS A 257 -15.15 12.24 -1.18
C LYS A 257 -14.64 10.86 -0.78
N CYS A 258 -13.94 10.16 -1.69
CA CYS A 258 -13.40 8.83 -1.42
C CYS A 258 -12.23 8.91 -0.44
N VAL A 259 -11.32 9.87 -0.61
CA VAL A 259 -10.21 10.10 0.33
C VAL A 259 -10.73 10.45 1.73
N ARG A 260 -11.79 11.28 1.81
CA ARG A 260 -12.46 11.57 3.09
C ARG A 260 -13.09 10.35 3.73
N TYR A 261 -13.67 9.48 2.92
CA TYR A 261 -14.21 8.21 3.40
C TYR A 261 -13.09 7.31 3.95
N THR A 262 -11.98 7.16 3.21
CA THR A 262 -10.82 6.40 3.65
C THR A 262 -10.19 7.00 4.92
N ASP A 263 -10.09 8.33 5.02
CA ASP A 263 -9.61 9.02 6.22
C ASP A 263 -10.50 8.70 7.45
N MET A 264 -11.82 8.72 7.26
CA MET A 264 -12.78 8.31 8.30
C MET A 264 -12.63 6.83 8.67
N ALA A 265 -12.42 5.96 7.70
CA ALA A 265 -12.20 4.53 7.94
C ALA A 265 -10.90 4.28 8.71
N LEU A 266 -9.80 4.97 8.35
CA LEU A 266 -8.53 4.95 9.08
C LEU A 266 -8.69 5.48 10.52
N ARG A 267 -9.44 6.56 10.72
CA ARG A 267 -9.74 7.04 12.06
C ARG A 267 -10.40 5.97 12.92
N LYS A 268 -11.44 5.32 12.43
CA LYS A 268 -12.12 4.23 13.14
C LYS A 268 -11.20 3.05 13.43
N PHE A 269 -10.31 2.72 12.48
CA PHE A 269 -9.29 1.69 12.67
C PHE A 269 -8.38 2.05 13.85
N PHE A 270 -7.80 3.24 13.87
CA PHE A 270 -6.89 3.66 14.94
C PHE A 270 -7.59 3.86 16.29
N GLU A 271 -8.83 4.35 16.31
CA GLU A 271 -9.64 4.46 17.52
C GLU A 271 -9.86 3.10 18.20
N ARG A 272 -10.05 2.04 17.41
CA ARG A 272 -10.19 0.68 17.94
C ARG A 272 -8.83 0.03 18.23
N ALA A 273 -7.87 0.17 17.32
CA ALA A 273 -6.52 -0.37 17.49
C ALA A 273 -5.84 0.15 18.75
N SER A 274 -6.03 1.45 19.07
CA SER A 274 -5.42 2.08 20.25
C SER A 274 -5.84 1.48 21.59
N LYS A 275 -6.95 0.73 21.61
CA LYS A 275 -7.45 0.02 22.80
C LYS A 275 -6.86 -1.38 22.94
N GLN A 276 -6.12 -1.86 21.94
CA GLN A 276 -5.58 -3.22 21.92
C GLN A 276 -4.26 -3.32 22.70
N PRO A 277 -4.03 -4.44 23.41
CA PRO A 277 -2.81 -4.63 24.20
C PRO A 277 -1.52 -4.53 23.37
N TRP A 278 -1.57 -4.93 22.09
CA TRP A 278 -0.43 -4.92 21.19
C TRP A 278 -0.10 -3.53 20.63
N PHE A 279 -1.00 -2.54 20.72
CA PHE A 279 -0.87 -1.25 20.07
C PHE A 279 0.42 -0.50 20.43
N LYS A 280 0.73 -0.38 21.74
CA LYS A 280 1.94 0.31 22.22
C LYS A 280 3.24 -0.36 21.82
N ASN A 281 3.18 -1.65 21.45
CA ASN A 281 4.31 -2.43 20.96
C ASN A 281 4.33 -2.55 19.42
N THR A 282 3.68 -1.62 18.71
CA THR A 282 3.52 -1.69 17.26
C THR A 282 4.06 -0.43 16.59
N ILE A 283 4.81 -0.63 15.50
CA ILE A 283 5.19 0.42 14.55
C ILE A 283 4.15 0.41 13.44
N PHE A 284 3.48 1.55 13.23
CA PHE A 284 2.59 1.75 12.10
C PHE A 284 3.31 2.54 11.02
N VAL A 285 3.27 2.04 9.80
CA VAL A 285 3.81 2.67 8.60
C VAL A 285 2.65 2.94 7.65
N LEU A 286 2.36 4.21 7.38
CA LEU A 286 1.39 4.62 6.39
C LEU A 286 2.13 5.14 5.16
N VAL A 287 1.78 4.63 4.00
CA VAL A 287 2.41 5.00 2.74
C VAL A 287 1.37 5.04 1.62
N ALA A 288 1.44 6.05 0.77
CA ALA A 288 0.65 6.07 -0.46
C ALA A 288 1.20 5.04 -1.46
N ASP A 289 0.33 4.52 -2.31
CA ASP A 289 0.73 3.72 -3.46
C ASP A 289 1.17 4.61 -4.64
N HIS A 290 0.39 5.61 -4.95
CA HIS A 290 0.64 6.64 -5.99
C HIS A 290 -0.28 7.85 -5.77
N THR A 291 -0.08 8.90 -6.57
CA THR A 291 -1.01 10.04 -6.64
C THR A 291 -2.16 9.77 -7.63
N ASN A 292 -3.17 10.62 -7.62
CA ASN A 292 -4.31 10.50 -8.54
C ASN A 292 -4.78 11.89 -9.00
N GLN A 293 -6.07 12.19 -8.97
CA GLN A 293 -6.64 13.47 -9.41
C GLN A 293 -6.22 14.62 -8.50
N ASN A 294 -5.67 15.68 -9.10
CA ASN A 294 -5.16 16.85 -8.41
C ASN A 294 -5.76 18.14 -9.00
N GLU A 295 -5.89 19.19 -8.19
CA GLU A 295 -6.39 20.50 -8.61
C GLU A 295 -5.28 21.56 -8.69
N HIS A 296 -4.35 21.59 -7.72
CA HIS A 296 -3.31 22.61 -7.67
C HIS A 296 -2.22 22.37 -8.71
N ALA A 297 -1.72 23.47 -9.28
CA ALA A 297 -0.81 23.45 -10.44
C ALA A 297 0.46 22.61 -10.21
N PHE A 298 1.05 22.70 -9.02
CA PHE A 298 2.25 21.92 -8.68
C PHE A 298 2.00 20.41 -8.82
N TYR A 299 0.88 19.91 -8.32
CA TYR A 299 0.53 18.49 -8.34
C TYR A 299 0.11 17.96 -9.73
N LYS A 300 0.04 18.85 -10.74
CA LYS A 300 -0.16 18.50 -12.16
C LYS A 300 1.14 18.42 -12.94
N THR A 301 2.27 18.80 -12.35
CA THR A 301 3.60 18.65 -12.96
C THR A 301 4.07 17.20 -12.93
N GLU A 302 5.07 16.84 -13.73
CA GLU A 302 5.68 15.51 -13.69
C GLU A 302 6.17 15.14 -12.29
N GLN A 303 6.83 16.06 -11.59
CA GLN A 303 7.29 15.85 -10.21
C GLN A 303 6.11 15.66 -9.23
N GLY A 304 5.05 16.42 -9.38
CA GLY A 304 3.87 16.35 -8.52
C GLY A 304 2.99 15.11 -8.74
N LEU A 305 3.25 14.35 -9.82
CA LEU A 305 2.55 13.11 -10.14
C LEU A 305 3.20 11.85 -9.52
N TYR A 306 4.30 12.00 -8.81
CA TYR A 306 4.99 10.94 -8.05
C TYR A 306 5.12 11.39 -6.59
#